data_b07bc0ff7432717096d650bdd776a169
#
_entry.id   b07bc0ff7432717096d650bdd776a169
#
_cell.length_a   1.000
_cell.length_b   1.000
_cell.length_c   1.000
_cell.angle_alpha   90.00
_cell.angle_beta   90.00
_cell.angle_gamma   90.00
#
_symmetry.space_group_name_H-M   'P 1'
#
loop_
_entity.id
_entity.type
_entity.pdbx_description
1 polymer ?
#
loop_
_entity_poly.entity_id
_entity_poly.type
_entity_poly.pdbx_seq_one_letter_code
_entity_poly.pdbx_strand_id
1 'polypeptide(L)'
;AVRHADKKALEVFAREIAQAATAMAPGLTGIVGGRPKPSPNIRLFSFLWPKADVPVQIQLNEHKTAVAVDSADHAPHWPSAKINAAAETPDSDISVPLIKLAVARSGDKGNHSNIGVMARDADYLPFIQAALAPENIGQWFAHVLADNSDVELFALPGLNAFNLLLRNSLGGGGMASLRIDPQGKAFAQQLLDLPVAVTPDIAARADAEYQQLLNR
;
A
#
# COMPACT_ATOMS: atom_id res chain seq x y z
N ALA A 1 16.67 -11.13 -4.11
CA ALA A 1 16.05 -12.12 -5.02
C ALA A 1 16.63 -11.98 -6.42
N VAL A 2 16.59 -13.05 -7.20
CA VAL A 2 17.12 -13.11 -8.58
C VAL A 2 16.09 -13.80 -9.46
N ARG A 3 15.91 -13.30 -10.67
CA ARG A 3 15.08 -13.92 -11.71
C ARG A 3 15.94 -14.30 -12.91
N HIS A 4 15.77 -15.49 -13.44
CA HIS A 4 16.43 -15.97 -14.65
C HIS A 4 15.53 -16.95 -15.40
N ALA A 5 15.63 -17.01 -16.72
CA ALA A 5 14.87 -17.96 -17.55
C ALA A 5 15.43 -19.38 -17.43
N ASP A 6 16.74 -19.52 -17.27
CA ASP A 6 17.41 -20.81 -17.09
C ASP A 6 17.49 -21.17 -15.60
N LYS A 7 16.85 -22.29 -15.24
CA LYS A 7 16.88 -22.84 -13.88
C LYS A 7 18.30 -23.17 -13.41
N LYS A 8 19.19 -23.63 -14.31
CA LYS A 8 20.58 -23.99 -13.95
C LYS A 8 21.37 -22.76 -13.49
N ALA A 9 21.13 -21.59 -14.10
CA ALA A 9 21.73 -20.34 -13.65
C ALA A 9 21.27 -19.95 -12.23
N LEU A 10 19.99 -20.19 -11.90
CA LEU A 10 19.47 -19.98 -10.53
C LEU A 10 20.07 -20.97 -9.53
N GLU A 11 20.37 -22.20 -9.95
CA GLU A 11 21.05 -23.20 -9.10
C GLU A 11 22.50 -22.80 -8.81
N VAL A 12 23.19 -22.17 -9.76
CA VAL A 12 24.52 -21.57 -9.53
C VAL A 12 24.41 -20.46 -8.50
N PHE A 13 23.52 -19.50 -8.72
CA PHE A 13 23.27 -18.41 -7.75
C PHE A 13 22.95 -18.95 -6.35
N ALA A 14 22.11 -19.99 -6.25
CA ALA A 14 21.73 -20.59 -4.97
C ALA A 14 22.91 -21.22 -4.21
N ARG A 15 23.91 -21.71 -4.93
CA ARG A 15 25.15 -22.23 -4.33
C ARG A 15 26.07 -21.13 -3.84
N GLU A 16 26.22 -20.08 -4.64
CA GLU A 16 27.16 -18.98 -4.37
C GLU A 16 26.67 -18.01 -3.30
N ILE A 17 25.35 -17.76 -3.21
CA ILE A 17 24.79 -16.79 -2.25
C ILE A 17 24.89 -17.26 -0.79
N ALA A 18 25.09 -18.56 -0.55
CA ALA A 18 25.14 -19.08 0.82
C ALA A 18 26.32 -18.50 1.63
N GLN A 19 27.42 -18.17 0.99
CA GLN A 19 28.60 -17.58 1.64
C GLN A 19 28.35 -16.15 2.10
N ALA A 20 27.38 -15.45 1.46
CA ALA A 20 27.01 -14.08 1.86
C ALA A 20 26.51 -14.01 3.32
N ALA A 21 25.93 -15.11 3.83
CA ALA A 21 25.43 -15.18 5.20
C ALA A 21 26.52 -14.96 6.26
N THR A 22 27.76 -15.36 5.94
CA THR A 22 28.87 -15.35 6.91
C THR A 22 30.02 -14.42 6.52
N ALA A 23 30.11 -14.02 5.25
CA ALA A 23 31.30 -13.35 4.72
C ALA A 23 31.05 -11.99 4.05
N MET A 24 29.79 -11.59 3.77
CA MET A 24 29.53 -10.39 2.98
C MET A 24 29.66 -9.11 3.79
N ALA A 25 29.08 -9.06 4.99
CA ALA A 25 29.16 -7.87 5.84
C ALA A 25 28.93 -8.21 7.32
N PRO A 26 29.57 -7.49 8.26
CA PRO A 26 29.24 -7.57 9.68
C PRO A 26 27.78 -7.16 9.93
N GLY A 27 27.11 -7.84 10.86
CA GLY A 27 25.72 -7.52 11.23
C GLY A 27 24.64 -8.03 10.27
N LEU A 28 25.00 -8.82 9.26
CA LEU A 28 24.02 -9.44 8.37
C LEU A 28 23.13 -10.41 9.17
N THR A 29 21.79 -10.17 9.10
CA THR A 29 20.79 -10.95 9.83
C THR A 29 19.64 -11.35 8.90
N GLY A 30 18.72 -12.20 9.39
CA GLY A 30 17.50 -12.56 8.65
C GLY A 30 17.69 -13.61 7.56
N ILE A 31 18.85 -14.25 7.46
CA ILE A 31 19.07 -15.38 6.56
C ILE A 31 18.54 -16.63 7.24
N VAL A 32 17.27 -16.91 7.04
CA VAL A 32 16.59 -18.11 7.55
C VAL A 32 16.15 -19.01 6.40
N GLY A 33 16.03 -20.31 6.63
CA GLY A 33 15.56 -21.28 5.64
C GLY A 33 16.64 -21.95 4.81
N GLY A 34 17.93 -21.69 5.07
CA GLY A 34 19.05 -22.32 4.39
C GLY A 34 19.26 -21.90 2.94
N ARG A 35 19.82 -22.79 2.11
CA ARG A 35 20.11 -22.50 0.71
C ARG A 35 18.83 -22.28 -0.09
N PRO A 36 18.68 -21.14 -0.83
CA PRO A 36 17.49 -20.88 -1.62
C PRO A 36 17.34 -21.91 -2.75
N LYS A 37 16.09 -22.20 -3.09
CA LYS A 37 15.74 -23.11 -4.18
C LYS A 37 15.06 -22.34 -5.29
N PRO A 38 15.38 -22.61 -6.58
CA PRO A 38 14.63 -22.05 -7.70
C PRO A 38 13.15 -22.43 -7.63
N SER A 39 12.28 -21.45 -7.83
CA SER A 39 10.83 -21.65 -7.90
C SER A 39 10.24 -20.95 -9.13
N PRO A 40 9.11 -21.42 -9.67
CA PRO A 40 8.42 -20.73 -10.74
C PRO A 40 8.02 -19.32 -10.31
N ASN A 41 8.18 -18.35 -11.21
CA ASN A 41 7.64 -17.01 -11.01
C ASN A 41 6.19 -16.98 -11.52
N ILE A 42 5.25 -16.94 -10.59
CA ILE A 42 3.82 -16.94 -10.89
C ILE A 42 3.36 -15.50 -11.11
N ARG A 43 2.67 -15.26 -12.24
CA ARG A 43 2.03 -13.97 -12.53
C ARG A 43 0.52 -14.13 -12.42
N LEU A 44 -0.10 -13.23 -11.68
CA LEU A 44 -1.55 -13.11 -11.66
C LEU A 44 -2.01 -12.39 -12.92
N PHE A 45 -2.98 -12.98 -13.61
CA PHE A 45 -3.73 -12.35 -14.68
C PHE A 45 -5.18 -12.19 -14.24
N SER A 46 -5.67 -10.96 -14.19
CA SER A 46 -7.05 -10.65 -13.78
C SER A 46 -7.84 -10.11 -14.96
N PHE A 47 -9.08 -10.57 -15.11
CA PHE A 47 -10.00 -10.10 -16.12
C PHE A 47 -11.43 -10.05 -15.57
N LEU A 48 -12.28 -9.27 -16.22
CA LEU A 48 -13.70 -9.23 -15.90
C LEU A 48 -14.43 -10.33 -16.64
N TRP A 49 -15.34 -11.01 -15.93
CA TRP A 49 -16.21 -12.03 -16.47
C TRP A 49 -17.66 -11.65 -16.21
N PRO A 50 -18.58 -11.83 -17.20
CA PRO A 50 -20.00 -11.55 -16.99
C PRO A 50 -20.53 -12.36 -15.81
N LYS A 51 -21.16 -11.69 -14.86
CA LYS A 51 -21.67 -12.33 -13.64
C LYS A 51 -22.74 -13.39 -13.95
N ALA A 52 -23.53 -13.18 -15.01
CA ALA A 52 -24.55 -14.12 -15.46
C ALA A 52 -23.96 -15.47 -15.91
N ASP A 53 -22.71 -15.49 -16.36
CA ASP A 53 -22.03 -16.71 -16.84
C ASP A 53 -21.34 -17.48 -15.71
N VAL A 54 -21.40 -16.98 -14.46
CA VAL A 54 -20.83 -17.65 -13.28
C VAL A 54 -21.90 -18.46 -12.57
N PRO A 55 -21.90 -19.81 -12.67
CA PRO A 55 -22.87 -20.63 -11.98
C PRO A 55 -22.64 -20.57 -10.47
N VAL A 56 -23.64 -20.13 -9.73
CA VAL A 56 -23.60 -20.10 -8.26
C VAL A 56 -24.45 -21.25 -7.72
N GLN A 57 -23.87 -22.03 -6.82
CA GLN A 57 -24.54 -23.16 -6.18
C GLN A 57 -24.34 -23.10 -4.65
N ILE A 58 -25.39 -23.42 -3.92
CA ILE A 58 -25.31 -23.71 -2.49
C ILE A 58 -25.24 -25.23 -2.33
N GLN A 59 -24.26 -25.71 -1.59
CA GLN A 59 -24.16 -27.10 -1.20
C GLN A 59 -24.41 -27.23 0.30
N LEU A 60 -25.44 -28.00 0.65
CA LEU A 60 -25.76 -28.36 2.03
C LEU A 60 -25.73 -29.89 2.12
N ASN A 61 -24.73 -30.43 2.81
CA ASN A 61 -24.42 -31.87 2.81
C ASN A 61 -24.19 -32.38 1.38
N GLU A 62 -25.00 -33.31 0.90
CA GLU A 62 -24.93 -33.88 -0.45
C GLU A 62 -25.86 -33.18 -1.47
N HIS A 63 -26.69 -32.25 -1.00
CA HIS A 63 -27.65 -31.54 -1.83
C HIS A 63 -27.04 -30.26 -2.39
N LYS A 64 -27.10 -30.13 -3.73
CA LYS A 64 -26.68 -28.92 -4.46
C LYS A 64 -27.89 -28.23 -5.02
N THR A 65 -28.03 -26.94 -4.73
CA THR A 65 -29.12 -26.11 -5.26
C THR A 65 -28.51 -24.95 -6.04
N ALA A 66 -28.91 -24.79 -7.29
CA ALA A 66 -28.51 -23.63 -8.09
C ALA A 66 -29.20 -22.37 -7.55
N VAL A 67 -28.43 -21.29 -7.45
CA VAL A 67 -28.93 -19.98 -7.03
C VAL A 67 -29.01 -19.08 -8.24
N ALA A 68 -30.20 -18.54 -8.50
CA ALA A 68 -30.33 -17.48 -9.48
C ALA A 68 -29.64 -16.22 -8.96
N VAL A 69 -28.61 -15.76 -9.68
CA VAL A 69 -27.95 -14.49 -9.39
C VAL A 69 -28.64 -13.42 -10.21
N ASP A 70 -29.28 -12.48 -9.54
CA ASP A 70 -29.84 -11.31 -10.22
C ASP A 70 -28.67 -10.49 -10.79
N SER A 71 -28.56 -10.49 -12.10
CA SER A 71 -27.67 -9.61 -12.85
C SER A 71 -28.43 -8.33 -13.17
N ALA A 72 -28.61 -7.47 -12.16
CA ALA A 72 -29.19 -6.16 -12.41
C ALA A 72 -28.36 -5.45 -13.49
N ASP A 73 -29.02 -5.04 -14.57
CA ASP A 73 -28.41 -4.32 -15.70
C ASP A 73 -27.89 -2.92 -15.31
N HIS A 74 -28.06 -2.54 -14.07
CA HIS A 74 -27.68 -1.23 -13.54
C HIS A 74 -26.75 -1.38 -12.37
N ALA A 75 -25.44 -1.19 -12.63
CA ALA A 75 -24.53 -0.88 -11.54
C ALA A 75 -24.98 0.46 -10.90
N PRO A 76 -25.20 0.51 -9.58
CA PRO A 76 -25.53 1.75 -8.94
C PRO A 76 -24.41 2.78 -9.22
N HIS A 77 -24.78 3.95 -9.70
CA HIS A 77 -23.85 5.04 -9.88
C HIS A 77 -23.44 5.58 -8.52
N TRP A 78 -22.27 5.18 -8.05
CA TRP A 78 -21.68 5.75 -6.84
C TRP A 78 -20.90 7.01 -7.22
N PRO A 79 -21.13 8.15 -6.56
CA PRO A 79 -20.31 9.33 -6.77
C PRO A 79 -18.84 8.99 -6.48
N SER A 80 -17.95 9.48 -7.33
CA SER A 80 -16.51 9.28 -7.12
C SER A 80 -16.07 10.01 -5.86
N ALA A 81 -15.47 9.30 -4.93
CA ALA A 81 -14.81 9.88 -3.77
C ALA A 81 -13.37 10.35 -4.07
N LYS A 82 -12.95 10.28 -5.35
CA LYS A 82 -11.63 10.75 -5.79
C LYS A 82 -11.52 12.27 -5.60
N ILE A 83 -10.43 12.69 -4.97
CA ILE A 83 -10.11 14.10 -4.77
C ILE A 83 -9.23 14.54 -5.96
N ASN A 84 -9.75 15.48 -6.75
CA ASN A 84 -9.05 16.00 -7.93
C ASN A 84 -8.47 17.40 -7.71
N ALA A 85 -8.81 18.04 -6.58
CA ALA A 85 -8.31 19.37 -6.23
C ALA A 85 -7.31 19.29 -5.08
N ALA A 86 -6.19 19.99 -5.21
CA ALA A 86 -5.28 20.18 -4.09
C ALA A 86 -5.99 21.00 -2.99
N ALA A 87 -5.82 20.60 -1.74
CA ALA A 87 -6.18 21.46 -0.61
C ALA A 87 -5.13 22.56 -0.47
N GLU A 88 -5.54 23.70 0.07
CA GLU A 88 -4.59 24.78 0.34
C GLU A 88 -3.59 24.35 1.41
N THR A 89 -2.31 24.50 1.10
CA THR A 89 -1.24 24.32 2.09
C THR A 89 -1.21 25.54 2.97
N PRO A 90 -1.17 25.41 4.30
CA PRO A 90 -1.04 26.56 5.18
C PRO A 90 0.26 27.29 4.89
N ASP A 91 0.21 28.63 4.93
CA ASP A 91 1.39 29.48 4.86
C ASP A 91 2.13 29.42 6.22
N SER A 92 2.96 28.40 6.38
CA SER A 92 3.67 28.11 7.63
C SER A 92 4.96 27.36 7.36
N ASP A 93 6.03 27.78 8.00
CA ASP A 93 7.32 27.11 7.99
C ASP A 93 7.40 25.94 9.01
N ILE A 94 6.30 25.69 9.75
CA ILE A 94 6.25 24.64 10.76
C ILE A 94 5.71 23.37 10.13
N SER A 95 6.41 22.26 10.33
CA SER A 95 5.94 20.95 9.94
C SER A 95 6.06 19.93 11.07
N VAL A 96 5.18 18.95 11.07
CA VAL A 96 5.23 17.78 11.95
C VAL A 96 5.15 16.50 11.14
N PRO A 97 5.75 15.38 11.56
CA PRO A 97 5.59 14.12 10.86
C PRO A 97 4.14 13.64 10.95
N LEU A 98 3.63 13.07 9.86
CA LEU A 98 2.24 12.62 9.73
C LEU A 98 1.79 11.68 10.86
N ILE A 99 2.69 10.92 11.46
CA ILE A 99 2.38 10.02 12.59
C ILE A 99 1.77 10.76 13.78
N LYS A 100 2.06 12.04 13.97
CA LYS A 100 1.48 12.85 15.04
C LYS A 100 0.01 13.21 14.76
N LEU A 101 -0.37 13.28 13.48
CA LEU A 101 -1.70 13.71 13.02
C LEU A 101 -2.62 12.53 12.66
N ALA A 102 -2.04 11.37 12.32
CA ALA A 102 -2.80 10.26 11.75
C ALA A 102 -2.25 8.89 12.18
N VAL A 103 -3.06 7.89 11.94
CA VAL A 103 -2.65 6.49 11.84
C VAL A 103 -2.80 6.03 10.39
N ALA A 104 -1.97 5.08 9.97
CA ALA A 104 -2.02 4.60 8.60
C ALA A 104 -1.79 3.09 8.51
N ARG A 105 -2.35 2.48 7.45
CA ARG A 105 -2.14 1.08 7.11
C ARG A 105 -2.07 0.91 5.61
N SER A 106 -1.12 0.10 5.14
CA SER A 106 -0.93 -0.19 3.73
C SER A 106 -1.05 -1.67 3.41
N GLY A 107 -1.23 -1.97 2.12
CA GLY A 107 -1.25 -3.33 1.60
C GLY A 107 -1.39 -3.38 0.10
N ASP A 108 -1.26 -4.61 -0.42
CA ASP A 108 -1.30 -4.88 -1.85
C ASP A 108 -2.72 -4.91 -2.43
N LYS A 109 -2.79 -4.53 -3.70
CA LYS A 109 -3.92 -4.68 -4.61
C LYS A 109 -3.38 -5.14 -5.97
N GLY A 110 -2.94 -6.41 -6.05
CA GLY A 110 -2.21 -6.92 -7.21
C GLY A 110 -0.84 -6.25 -7.34
N ASN A 111 -0.58 -5.56 -8.46
CA ASN A 111 0.64 -4.76 -8.64
C ASN A 111 0.55 -3.34 -8.07
N HIS A 112 -0.60 -2.95 -7.55
CA HIS A 112 -0.85 -1.67 -6.90
C HIS A 112 -0.76 -1.82 -5.38
N SER A 113 -0.55 -0.72 -4.67
CA SER A 113 -0.73 -0.66 -3.23
C SER A 113 -1.72 0.40 -2.84
N ASN A 114 -2.40 0.20 -1.72
CA ASN A 114 -3.19 1.25 -1.10
C ASN A 114 -2.66 1.59 0.28
N ILE A 115 -2.88 2.84 0.70
CA ILE A 115 -2.58 3.31 2.05
C ILE A 115 -3.81 4.03 2.58
N GLY A 116 -4.46 3.43 3.58
CA GLY A 116 -5.49 4.10 4.37
C GLY A 116 -4.83 5.01 5.40
N VAL A 117 -5.28 6.26 5.49
CA VAL A 117 -4.80 7.27 6.43
C VAL A 117 -5.99 7.81 7.18
N MET A 118 -6.05 7.64 8.48
CA MET A 118 -7.13 8.12 9.33
C MET A 118 -6.60 9.18 10.29
N ALA A 119 -7.19 10.37 10.24
CA ALA A 119 -6.84 11.46 11.14
C ALA A 119 -7.15 11.09 12.59
N ARG A 120 -6.28 11.50 13.50
CA ARG A 120 -6.50 11.37 14.97
C ARG A 120 -7.57 12.33 15.46
N ASP A 121 -7.71 13.47 14.79
CA ASP A 121 -8.73 14.47 15.03
C ASP A 121 -9.23 15.06 13.70
N ALA A 122 -10.51 15.45 13.65
CA ALA A 122 -11.12 16.03 12.45
C ALA A 122 -10.45 17.35 12.03
N ASP A 123 -9.93 18.12 12.97
CA ASP A 123 -9.26 19.39 12.70
C ASP A 123 -7.93 19.20 11.93
N TYR A 124 -7.36 17.98 11.92
CA TYR A 124 -6.15 17.69 11.19
C TYR A 124 -6.38 17.37 9.70
N LEU A 125 -7.65 17.11 9.30
CA LEU A 125 -7.98 16.69 7.93
C LEU A 125 -7.50 17.64 6.84
N PRO A 126 -7.66 18.97 6.93
CA PRO A 126 -7.21 19.88 5.88
C PRO A 126 -5.69 19.79 5.63
N PHE A 127 -4.91 19.71 6.71
CA PHE A 127 -3.46 19.63 6.65
C PHE A 127 -2.99 18.29 6.07
N ILE A 128 -3.62 17.20 6.50
CA ILE A 128 -3.37 15.86 5.97
C ILE A 128 -3.71 15.81 4.49
N GLN A 129 -4.87 16.34 4.07
CA GLN A 129 -5.28 16.35 2.66
C GLN A 129 -4.28 17.10 1.78
N ALA A 130 -3.80 18.26 2.23
CA ALA A 130 -2.79 19.04 1.52
C ALA A 130 -1.48 18.28 1.35
N ALA A 131 -1.00 17.63 2.42
CA ALA A 131 0.22 16.83 2.39
C ALA A 131 0.10 15.58 1.51
N LEU A 132 -1.11 14.97 1.45
CA LEU A 132 -1.39 13.78 0.65
C LEU A 132 -1.71 14.10 -0.82
N ALA A 133 -1.50 15.31 -1.29
CA ALA A 133 -1.65 15.64 -2.71
C ALA A 133 -0.88 14.65 -3.59
N PRO A 134 -1.45 14.17 -4.71
CA PRO A 134 -0.83 13.15 -5.57
C PRO A 134 0.60 13.46 -5.97
N GLU A 135 0.91 14.74 -6.22
CA GLU A 135 2.24 15.22 -6.59
C GLU A 135 3.26 15.00 -5.47
N ASN A 136 2.89 15.33 -4.23
CA ASN A 136 3.74 15.16 -3.05
C ASN A 136 4.01 13.67 -2.81
N ILE A 137 2.97 12.85 -2.90
CA ILE A 137 3.06 11.40 -2.70
C ILE A 137 3.85 10.75 -3.82
N GLY A 138 3.70 11.22 -5.06
CA GLY A 138 4.51 10.78 -6.21
C GLY A 138 6.00 11.00 -5.97
N GLN A 139 6.38 12.16 -5.42
CA GLN A 139 7.76 12.47 -5.05
C GLN A 139 8.24 11.64 -3.86
N TRP A 140 7.42 11.51 -2.81
CA TRP A 140 7.76 10.74 -1.60
C TRP A 140 8.04 9.27 -1.89
N PHE A 141 7.25 8.67 -2.77
CA PHE A 141 7.37 7.28 -3.18
C PHE A 141 8.07 7.07 -4.53
N ALA A 142 8.80 8.04 -5.05
CA ALA A 142 9.49 7.95 -6.35
C ALA A 142 10.42 6.72 -6.45
N HIS A 143 10.98 6.28 -5.33
CA HIS A 143 11.86 5.11 -5.25
C HIS A 143 11.15 3.75 -5.48
N VAL A 144 9.82 3.71 -5.38
CA VAL A 144 9.01 2.50 -5.58
C VAL A 144 7.99 2.63 -6.72
N LEU A 145 7.68 3.84 -7.15
CA LEU A 145 6.78 4.06 -8.27
C LEU A 145 7.49 3.76 -9.58
N ALA A 146 6.78 3.19 -10.55
CA ALA A 146 7.24 3.08 -11.92
C ALA A 146 7.06 4.42 -12.66
N ASP A 147 7.78 4.63 -13.77
CA ASP A 147 7.82 5.91 -14.49
C ASP A 147 6.46 6.51 -14.90
N ASN A 148 5.42 5.69 -15.02
CA ASN A 148 4.07 6.13 -15.39
C ASN A 148 3.06 5.76 -14.30
N SER A 149 3.49 5.73 -13.05
CA SER A 149 2.61 5.36 -11.95
C SER A 149 1.76 6.53 -11.52
N ASP A 150 0.45 6.32 -11.48
CA ASP A 150 -0.50 7.29 -10.98
C ASP A 150 -0.70 7.12 -9.47
N VAL A 151 -0.77 8.24 -8.79
CA VAL A 151 -1.23 8.33 -7.41
C VAL A 151 -2.63 8.92 -7.40
N GLU A 152 -3.55 8.23 -6.75
CA GLU A 152 -4.92 8.70 -6.59
C GLU A 152 -5.26 8.84 -5.12
N LEU A 153 -5.93 9.94 -4.77
CA LEU A 153 -6.40 10.22 -3.41
C LEU A 153 -7.94 10.14 -3.37
N PHE A 154 -8.46 9.41 -2.42
CA PHE A 154 -9.90 9.25 -2.21
C PHE A 154 -10.28 9.66 -0.79
N ALA A 155 -11.35 10.44 -0.65
CA ALA A 155 -11.95 10.68 0.65
C ALA A 155 -12.73 9.46 1.13
N LEU A 156 -12.72 9.22 2.43
CA LEU A 156 -13.57 8.23 3.10
C LEU A 156 -14.57 8.97 4.03
N PRO A 157 -15.70 9.41 3.48
CA PRO A 157 -16.67 10.21 4.23
C PRO A 157 -17.14 9.46 5.48
N GLY A 158 -17.26 10.18 6.59
CA GLY A 158 -17.72 9.63 7.87
C GLY A 158 -16.63 8.93 8.70
N LEU A 159 -15.41 8.77 8.17
CA LEU A 159 -14.31 8.14 8.89
C LEU A 159 -13.16 9.10 9.23
N ASN A 160 -13.25 10.39 8.84
CA ASN A 160 -12.14 11.33 8.92
C ASN A 160 -10.85 10.75 8.33
N ALA A 161 -10.96 10.14 7.14
CA ALA A 161 -9.89 9.37 6.56
C ALA A 161 -9.77 9.57 5.05
N PHE A 162 -8.61 9.16 4.54
CA PHE A 162 -8.28 9.12 3.11
C PHE A 162 -7.77 7.73 2.74
N ASN A 163 -7.90 7.38 1.46
CA ASN A 163 -7.21 6.25 0.88
C ASN A 163 -6.38 6.72 -0.32
N LEU A 164 -5.10 6.43 -0.28
CA LEU A 164 -4.18 6.58 -1.40
C LEU A 164 -4.16 5.27 -2.19
N LEU A 165 -4.20 5.37 -3.51
CA LEU A 165 -3.92 4.27 -4.41
C LEU A 165 -2.66 4.60 -5.22
N LEU A 166 -1.61 3.81 -5.01
CA LEU A 166 -0.35 3.89 -5.74
C LEU A 166 -0.34 2.80 -6.81
N ARG A 167 -0.53 3.20 -8.06
CA ARG A 167 -0.57 2.24 -9.18
C ARG A 167 0.83 1.72 -9.51
N ASN A 168 0.91 0.46 -9.88
CA ASN A 168 2.16 -0.22 -10.32
C ASN A 168 3.35 -0.07 -9.35
N SER A 169 3.07 0.12 -8.06
CA SER A 169 4.07 0.41 -7.03
C SER A 169 4.79 -0.82 -6.48
N LEU A 170 4.36 -2.04 -6.80
CA LEU A 170 4.86 -3.27 -6.17
C LEU A 170 5.81 -4.10 -7.05
N GLY A 171 6.13 -3.64 -8.27
CA GLY A 171 7.09 -4.36 -9.13
C GLY A 171 6.64 -5.76 -9.54
N GLY A 172 5.34 -5.95 -9.77
CA GLY A 172 4.72 -7.22 -10.16
C GLY A 172 3.82 -7.84 -9.10
N GLY A 173 3.69 -7.21 -7.94
CA GLY A 173 2.84 -7.69 -6.83
C GLY A 173 3.45 -8.82 -6.03
N GLY A 174 2.74 -9.28 -5.00
CA GLY A 174 3.25 -10.21 -4.00
C GLY A 174 3.83 -11.52 -4.52
N MET A 175 3.35 -11.99 -5.67
CA MET A 175 3.80 -13.26 -6.25
C MET A 175 5.00 -13.11 -7.20
N ALA A 176 5.19 -11.95 -7.82
CA ALA A 176 6.17 -11.74 -8.88
C ALA A 176 7.24 -10.71 -8.56
N SER A 177 7.05 -9.90 -7.53
CA SER A 177 7.98 -8.86 -7.12
C SER A 177 9.28 -9.43 -6.56
N LEU A 178 10.40 -8.81 -6.93
CA LEU A 178 11.73 -9.10 -6.33
C LEU A 178 12.07 -8.13 -5.20
N ARG A 179 11.16 -7.23 -4.82
CA ARG A 179 11.37 -6.26 -3.74
C ARG A 179 11.35 -6.94 -2.38
N ILE A 180 12.00 -6.33 -1.39
CA ILE A 180 11.99 -6.79 0.01
C ILE A 180 10.57 -6.74 0.57
N ASP A 181 9.82 -5.67 0.23
CA ASP A 181 8.41 -5.53 0.57
C ASP A 181 7.52 -5.67 -0.69
N PRO A 182 7.23 -6.92 -1.13
CA PRO A 182 6.48 -7.17 -2.35
C PRO A 182 4.98 -6.85 -2.21
N GLN A 183 4.51 -6.60 -1.00
CA GLN A 183 3.12 -6.31 -0.69
C GLN A 183 2.89 -4.87 -0.19
N GLY A 184 3.91 -4.04 -0.11
CA GLY A 184 3.80 -2.65 0.36
C GLY A 184 3.32 -2.54 1.80
N LYS A 185 3.65 -3.51 2.67
CA LYS A 185 3.23 -3.50 4.08
C LYS A 185 3.91 -2.40 4.89
N ALA A 186 5.13 -2.01 4.50
CA ALA A 186 5.89 -0.94 5.14
C ALA A 186 5.59 0.46 4.56
N PHE A 187 4.78 0.57 3.51
CA PHE A 187 4.51 1.88 2.88
C PHE A 187 3.81 2.85 3.82
N ALA A 188 2.91 2.36 4.68
CA ALA A 188 2.28 3.20 5.69
C ALA A 188 3.28 3.76 6.70
N GLN A 189 4.25 2.96 7.15
CA GLN A 189 5.30 3.43 8.06
C GLN A 189 6.15 4.51 7.39
N GLN A 190 6.53 4.31 6.12
CA GLN A 190 7.27 5.33 5.36
C GLN A 190 6.45 6.61 5.19
N LEU A 191 5.14 6.48 4.92
CA LEU A 191 4.25 7.63 4.78
C LEU A 191 4.09 8.40 6.10
N LEU A 192 4.08 7.72 7.23
CA LEU A 192 3.93 8.35 8.54
C LEU A 192 5.09 9.27 8.93
N ASP A 193 6.24 9.18 8.24
CA ASP A 193 7.36 10.10 8.39
C ASP A 193 7.23 11.35 7.49
N LEU A 194 6.22 11.42 6.61
CA LEU A 194 5.99 12.56 5.73
C LEU A 194 5.82 13.84 6.55
N PRO A 195 6.59 14.91 6.26
CA PRO A 195 6.40 16.21 6.90
C PRO A 195 5.10 16.85 6.42
N VAL A 196 4.26 17.24 7.35
CA VAL A 196 2.98 17.93 7.10
C VAL A 196 3.09 19.36 7.61
N ALA A 197 2.94 20.34 6.73
CA ALA A 197 2.88 21.75 7.10
C ALA A 197 1.61 22.02 7.92
N VAL A 198 1.77 22.66 9.07
CA VAL A 198 0.68 22.94 10.03
C VAL A 198 0.86 24.30 10.67
N THR A 199 -0.21 24.83 11.26
CA THR A 199 -0.12 26.04 12.08
C THR A 199 0.58 25.76 13.41
N PRO A 200 1.15 26.80 14.09
CA PRO A 200 1.81 26.63 15.41
C PRO A 200 0.88 25.96 16.44
N ASP A 201 -0.39 26.31 16.48
CA ASP A 201 -1.36 25.75 17.41
C ASP A 201 -1.60 24.26 17.17
N ILE A 202 -1.74 23.87 15.89
CA ILE A 202 -1.90 22.47 15.49
C ILE A 202 -0.61 21.67 15.84
N ALA A 203 0.57 22.23 15.60
CA ALA A 203 1.83 21.58 15.94
C ALA A 203 1.92 21.30 17.45
N ALA A 204 1.66 22.31 18.28
CA ALA A 204 1.71 22.17 19.74
C ALA A 204 0.70 21.14 20.27
N ARG A 205 -0.53 21.17 19.73
CA ARG A 205 -1.59 20.22 20.09
C ARG A 205 -1.22 18.79 19.70
N ALA A 206 -0.80 18.59 18.46
CA ALA A 206 -0.41 17.28 17.95
C ALA A 206 0.77 16.66 18.72
N ASP A 207 1.75 17.50 19.12
CA ASP A 207 2.86 17.07 19.94
C ASP A 207 2.40 16.62 21.34
N ALA A 208 1.56 17.40 21.99
CA ALA A 208 1.03 17.06 23.31
C ALA A 208 0.22 15.76 23.30
N GLU A 209 -0.69 15.61 22.32
CA GLU A 209 -1.52 14.41 22.16
C GLU A 209 -0.66 13.18 21.84
N TYR A 210 0.34 13.30 20.99
CA TYR A 210 1.23 12.21 20.64
C TYR A 210 2.09 11.75 21.81
N GLN A 211 2.62 12.69 22.62
CA GLN A 211 3.34 12.35 23.84
C GLN A 211 2.47 11.60 24.85
N GLN A 212 1.20 11.94 24.98
CA GLN A 212 0.26 11.19 25.82
C GLN A 212 0.05 9.75 25.34
N LEU A 213 0.09 9.52 24.03
CA LEU A 213 -0.01 8.16 23.48
C LEU A 213 1.22 7.30 23.75
N LEU A 214 2.41 7.91 23.72
CA LEU A 214 3.68 7.21 24.00
C LEU A 214 3.84 6.84 25.48
N ASN A 215 3.16 7.53 26.38
CA ASN A 215 3.23 7.33 27.81
C ASN A 215 2.16 6.35 28.37
N ARG A 216 1.37 5.74 27.49
CA ARG A 216 0.37 4.70 27.83
C ARG A 216 0.94 3.31 27.70
#